data_64e102f768faad11e744ca7126934956
#
_entry.id   64e102f768faad11e744ca7126934956
#
_cell.length_a   1.000
_cell.length_b   1.000
_cell.length_c   1.000
_cell.angle_alpha   90.00
_cell.angle_beta   90.00
_cell.angle_gamma   90.00
#
_symmetry.space_group_name_H-M   'P 1'
#
loop_
_entity.id
_entity.type
_entity.pdbx_description
1 polymer ?
#
loop_
_entity_poly.entity_id
_entity_poly.type
_entity_poly.pdbx_seq_one_letter_code
_entity_poly.pdbx_strand_id
1 'polypeptide(L)'
;AAEMKAQGIHLVPIIDAAVKVEDGYDVYEEGVKNGYFCTNQDGTPFVAGVWPGRVHFPDMLNPEARAWFGSQYKVLLDQGIEGFWNDMNEPAIFYAEERLKKTFAQIEKYSKQNLDISSFGAFTGMVAGLSNNENDYKLFYHNTKQGRMRHDKVHNLFGYNMTRAAGEAFERLEPDKRILIYSRSACIGMHRYGGVWTGDNHSWWSHLLLNLKMLPSLNMCGFLYVGADLGG
;
A
#
# COMPACT_ATOMS: atom_id res chain seq x y z
N ALA A 1 -6.14 22.63 7.83
CA ALA A 1 -5.62 21.97 9.05
C ALA A 1 -5.61 22.92 10.26
N ALA A 2 -5.06 24.15 10.14
CA ALA A 2 -4.91 25.08 11.26
C ALA A 2 -6.23 25.41 11.99
N GLU A 3 -7.32 25.71 11.26
CA GLU A 3 -8.63 25.99 11.85
C GLU A 3 -9.19 24.80 12.65
N MET A 4 -9.04 23.59 12.13
CA MET A 4 -9.48 22.36 12.79
C MET A 4 -8.68 22.12 14.07
N LYS A 5 -7.35 22.31 14.00
CA LYS A 5 -6.46 22.17 15.15
C LYS A 5 -6.79 23.19 16.25
N ALA A 6 -7.17 24.42 15.90
CA ALA A 6 -7.60 25.44 16.86
C ALA A 6 -8.91 25.04 17.60
N GLN A 7 -9.70 24.14 17.03
CA GLN A 7 -10.91 23.55 17.62
C GLN A 7 -10.64 22.23 18.34
N GLY A 8 -9.36 21.80 18.48
CA GLY A 8 -8.97 20.53 19.06
C GLY A 8 -9.20 19.31 18.16
N ILE A 9 -9.41 19.53 16.85
CA ILE A 9 -9.62 18.46 15.86
C ILE A 9 -8.31 18.22 15.11
N HIS A 10 -7.79 16.99 15.19
CA HIS A 10 -6.59 16.57 14.49
C HIS A 10 -6.96 15.78 13.24
N LEU A 11 -6.40 16.17 12.10
CA LEU A 11 -6.59 15.46 10.84
C LEU A 11 -5.54 14.34 10.70
N VAL A 12 -5.99 13.16 10.26
CA VAL A 12 -5.15 11.99 10.01
C VAL A 12 -5.43 11.52 8.57
N PRO A 13 -4.72 12.06 7.57
CA PRO A 13 -4.91 11.65 6.18
C PRO A 13 -4.44 10.24 5.93
N ILE A 14 -5.09 9.59 4.95
CA ILE A 14 -4.67 8.30 4.39
C ILE A 14 -3.58 8.54 3.38
N ILE A 15 -2.51 7.74 3.45
CA ILE A 15 -1.40 7.71 2.50
C ILE A 15 -1.35 6.32 1.88
N ASP A 16 -1.63 6.24 0.59
CA ASP A 16 -1.50 5.01 -0.19
C ASP A 16 -0.06 4.73 -0.59
N ALA A 17 0.25 3.46 -0.80
CA ALA A 17 1.61 3.00 -1.12
C ALA A 17 2.03 3.23 -2.58
N ALA A 18 1.22 3.88 -3.39
CA ALA A 18 1.41 3.98 -4.84
C ALA A 18 1.47 5.43 -5.32
N VAL A 19 2.28 5.67 -6.35
CA VAL A 19 2.43 6.97 -7.01
C VAL A 19 1.75 6.92 -8.38
N LYS A 20 0.82 7.85 -8.65
CA LYS A 20 0.10 7.94 -9.91
C LYS A 20 1.07 8.19 -11.07
N VAL A 21 0.87 7.49 -12.17
CA VAL A 21 1.57 7.74 -13.44
C VAL A 21 0.89 8.90 -14.13
N GLU A 22 1.48 10.09 -14.03
CA GLU A 22 0.92 11.33 -14.57
C GLU A 22 2.01 12.34 -14.89
N ASP A 23 2.07 12.79 -16.14
CA ASP A 23 3.00 13.82 -16.58
C ASP A 23 2.70 15.15 -15.87
N GLY A 24 3.74 15.85 -15.42
CA GLY A 24 3.61 17.08 -14.62
C GLY A 24 3.34 16.85 -13.13
N TYR A 25 3.26 15.58 -12.68
CA TYR A 25 3.23 15.25 -11.27
C TYR A 25 4.65 15.10 -10.75
N ASP A 26 5.10 16.03 -9.95
CA ASP A 26 6.50 16.16 -9.48
C ASP A 26 7.01 14.90 -8.77
N VAL A 27 6.21 14.29 -7.89
CA VAL A 27 6.58 13.06 -7.19
C VAL A 27 6.80 11.90 -8.17
N TYR A 28 5.97 11.79 -9.20
CA TYR A 28 6.12 10.78 -10.24
C TYR A 28 7.39 11.01 -11.07
N GLU A 29 7.59 12.24 -11.55
CA GLU A 29 8.73 12.59 -12.38
C GLU A 29 10.07 12.43 -11.64
N GLU A 30 10.12 12.84 -10.37
CA GLU A 30 11.29 12.65 -9.52
C GLU A 30 11.58 11.16 -9.29
N GLY A 31 10.55 10.36 -8.99
CA GLY A 31 10.68 8.93 -8.79
C GLY A 31 11.18 8.18 -10.03
N VAL A 32 10.68 8.54 -11.23
CA VAL A 32 11.15 7.99 -12.51
C VAL A 32 12.60 8.39 -12.77
N LYS A 33 12.92 9.67 -12.65
CA LYS A 33 14.27 10.24 -12.90
C LYS A 33 15.35 9.55 -12.06
N ASN A 34 15.03 9.22 -10.82
CA ASN A 34 16.00 8.64 -9.88
C ASN A 34 15.90 7.10 -9.80
N GLY A 35 14.98 6.46 -10.53
CA GLY A 35 14.81 5.00 -10.50
C GLY A 35 14.30 4.47 -9.16
N TYR A 36 13.42 5.21 -8.49
CA TYR A 36 12.91 4.89 -7.15
C TYR A 36 11.70 3.96 -7.15
N PHE A 37 11.25 3.47 -8.30
CA PHE A 37 10.12 2.56 -8.40
C PHE A 37 10.54 1.10 -8.55
N CYS A 38 9.68 0.20 -8.09
CA CYS A 38 9.79 -1.23 -8.36
C CYS A 38 9.78 -1.49 -9.87
N THR A 39 10.52 -2.52 -10.32
CA THR A 39 10.75 -2.76 -11.75
C THR A 39 10.24 -4.12 -12.19
N ASN A 40 9.83 -4.23 -13.45
CA ASN A 40 9.66 -5.49 -14.15
C ASN A 40 10.99 -6.24 -14.29
N GLN A 41 10.94 -7.48 -14.78
CA GLN A 41 12.15 -8.29 -14.98
C GLN A 41 13.16 -7.63 -15.93
N ASP A 42 12.72 -6.87 -16.92
CA ASP A 42 13.54 -6.16 -17.89
C ASP A 42 14.11 -4.81 -17.37
N GLY A 43 13.77 -4.42 -16.16
CA GLY A 43 14.22 -3.18 -15.53
C GLY A 43 13.32 -1.98 -15.76
N THR A 44 12.27 -2.09 -16.58
CA THR A 44 11.29 -1.02 -16.73
C THR A 44 10.42 -0.87 -15.48
N PRO A 45 9.89 0.33 -15.14
CA PRO A 45 9.00 0.49 -14.01
C PRO A 45 7.76 -0.40 -14.08
N PHE A 46 7.45 -1.10 -13.00
CA PHE A 46 6.25 -1.92 -12.91
C PHE A 46 4.99 -1.05 -12.86
N VAL A 47 3.97 -1.42 -13.64
CA VAL A 47 2.69 -0.71 -13.69
C VAL A 47 1.57 -1.58 -13.13
N ALA A 48 0.86 -1.04 -12.16
CA ALA A 48 -0.36 -1.62 -11.62
C ALA A 48 -1.50 -0.60 -11.63
N GLY A 49 -2.71 -1.05 -11.31
CA GLY A 49 -3.87 -0.19 -11.09
C GLY A 49 -4.31 -0.26 -9.64
N VAL A 50 -4.54 0.91 -9.04
CA VAL A 50 -5.22 1.12 -7.75
C VAL A 50 -6.11 2.36 -7.85
N TRP A 51 -6.50 3.00 -6.74
CA TRP A 51 -7.47 4.10 -6.71
C TRP A 51 -7.22 5.23 -7.72
N PRO A 52 -5.99 5.77 -7.90
CA PRO A 52 -5.77 6.84 -8.88
C PRO A 52 -5.63 6.34 -10.33
N GLY A 53 -5.85 5.06 -10.60
CA GLY A 53 -5.66 4.43 -11.90
C GLY A 53 -4.28 3.79 -12.04
N ARG A 54 -3.55 4.11 -13.11
CA ARG A 54 -2.20 3.58 -13.34
C ARG A 54 -1.19 4.17 -12.36
N VAL A 55 -0.41 3.29 -11.73
CA VAL A 55 0.56 3.67 -10.70
C VAL A 55 1.87 2.93 -10.84
N HIS A 56 2.92 3.48 -10.20
CA HIS A 56 4.13 2.77 -9.83
C HIS A 56 4.21 2.62 -8.31
N PHE A 57 4.77 1.50 -7.86
CA PHE A 57 5.10 1.31 -6.45
C PHE A 57 6.52 1.79 -6.16
N PRO A 58 6.72 2.70 -5.18
CA PRO A 58 8.04 3.04 -4.68
C PRO A 58 8.77 1.78 -4.18
N ASP A 59 10.06 1.70 -4.45
CA ASP A 59 10.88 0.58 -3.98
C ASP A 59 11.23 0.75 -2.49
N MET A 60 10.31 0.36 -1.62
CA MET A 60 10.45 0.53 -0.17
C MET A 60 11.63 -0.25 0.43
N LEU A 61 12.20 -1.23 -0.30
CA LEU A 61 13.36 -1.99 0.14
C LEU A 61 14.68 -1.34 -0.29
N ASN A 62 14.64 -0.42 -1.25
CA ASN A 62 15.76 0.44 -1.60
C ASN A 62 15.88 1.59 -0.57
N PRO A 63 17.01 1.73 0.15
CA PRO A 63 17.15 2.78 1.16
C PRO A 63 16.99 4.22 0.63
N GLU A 64 17.42 4.49 -0.61
CA GLU A 64 17.32 5.81 -1.22
C GLU A 64 15.86 6.13 -1.59
N ALA A 65 15.17 5.19 -2.25
CA ALA A 65 13.76 5.33 -2.58
C ALA A 65 12.90 5.44 -1.31
N ARG A 66 13.22 4.68 -0.26
CA ARG A 66 12.55 4.79 1.04
C ARG A 66 12.74 6.17 1.68
N ALA A 67 13.96 6.69 1.68
CA ALA A 67 14.25 8.03 2.22
C ALA A 67 13.52 9.12 1.43
N TRP A 68 13.50 9.01 0.11
CA TRP A 68 12.76 9.89 -0.79
C TRP A 68 11.25 9.84 -0.51
N PHE A 69 10.65 8.64 -0.44
CA PHE A 69 9.22 8.50 -0.15
C PHE A 69 8.86 9.10 1.21
N GLY A 70 9.66 8.83 2.24
CA GLY A 70 9.50 9.43 3.56
C GLY A 70 9.56 10.96 3.53
N SER A 71 10.38 11.57 2.66
CA SER A 71 10.46 13.03 2.56
C SER A 71 9.18 13.66 2.00
N GLN A 72 8.35 12.93 1.25
CA GLN A 72 7.10 13.44 0.70
C GLN A 72 6.05 13.77 1.78
N TYR A 73 6.15 13.17 2.97
CA TYR A 73 5.28 13.52 4.10
C TYR A 73 5.45 14.98 4.56
N LYS A 74 6.59 15.62 4.22
CA LYS A 74 6.86 17.02 4.57
C LYS A 74 5.77 17.98 4.11
N VAL A 75 5.19 17.76 2.94
CA VAL A 75 4.11 18.60 2.38
C VAL A 75 2.92 18.71 3.34
N LEU A 76 2.59 17.61 4.02
CA LEU A 76 1.49 17.56 4.97
C LEU A 76 1.91 18.00 6.39
N LEU A 77 3.14 17.68 6.80
CA LEU A 77 3.71 18.16 8.06
C LEU A 77 3.77 19.70 8.09
N ASP A 78 4.19 20.34 6.99
CA ASP A 78 4.23 21.80 6.85
C ASP A 78 2.82 22.45 6.96
N GLN A 79 1.75 21.68 6.69
CA GLN A 79 0.37 22.10 6.88
C GLN A 79 -0.15 21.88 8.31
N GLY A 80 0.69 21.34 9.21
CA GLY A 80 0.34 21.09 10.60
C GLY A 80 -0.35 19.73 10.86
N ILE A 81 -0.26 18.79 9.92
CA ILE A 81 -0.70 17.41 10.11
C ILE A 81 0.30 16.69 11.04
N GLU A 82 -0.22 16.00 12.05
CA GLU A 82 0.58 15.32 13.08
C GLU A 82 0.16 13.85 13.26
N GLY A 83 -0.56 13.31 12.30
CA GLY A 83 -0.96 11.90 12.28
C GLY A 83 -1.17 11.41 10.85
N PHE A 84 -0.86 10.14 10.59
CA PHE A 84 -0.96 9.55 9.26
C PHE A 84 -1.47 8.11 9.33
N TRP A 85 -2.15 7.70 8.29
CA TRP A 85 -2.67 6.36 8.09
C TRP A 85 -2.08 5.80 6.79
N ASN A 86 -1.17 4.81 6.91
CA ASN A 86 -0.62 4.10 5.76
C ASN A 86 -1.55 2.96 5.34
N ASP A 87 -2.09 3.08 4.15
CA ASP A 87 -3.03 2.13 3.56
C ASP A 87 -2.51 1.54 2.25
N MET A 88 -3.19 0.52 1.74
CA MET A 88 -2.91 -0.15 0.47
C MET A 88 -1.47 -0.68 0.36
N ASN A 89 -0.82 -0.95 1.45
CA ASN A 89 0.64 -1.18 1.53
C ASN A 89 1.07 -2.63 1.74
N GLU A 90 0.31 -3.58 1.23
CA GLU A 90 0.73 -4.97 1.03
C GLU A 90 1.82 -5.12 -0.08
N PRO A 91 1.84 -4.42 -1.21
CA PRO A 91 0.91 -3.44 -1.77
C PRO A 91 -0.33 -4.09 -2.40
N ALA A 92 -1.50 -3.45 -2.21
CA ALA A 92 -2.71 -3.88 -2.88
C ALA A 92 -2.64 -3.60 -4.39
N ILE A 93 -3.16 -4.51 -5.20
CA ILE A 93 -3.17 -4.44 -6.66
C ILE A 93 -4.58 -4.75 -7.15
N PHE A 94 -5.29 -3.78 -7.75
CA PHE A 94 -6.57 -4.05 -8.40
C PHE A 94 -6.39 -4.82 -9.71
N TYR A 95 -5.31 -4.51 -10.43
CA TYR A 95 -4.84 -5.28 -11.58
C TYR A 95 -3.37 -4.95 -11.88
N ALA A 96 -2.63 -5.94 -12.35
CA ALA A 96 -1.39 -5.69 -13.08
C ALA A 96 -1.70 -5.49 -14.56
N GLU A 97 -1.02 -4.56 -15.23
CA GLU A 97 -1.31 -4.19 -16.63
C GLU A 97 -1.24 -5.39 -17.57
N GLU A 98 -0.29 -6.28 -17.39
CA GLU A 98 -0.16 -7.50 -18.19
C GLU A 98 -1.35 -8.45 -18.01
N ARG A 99 -1.82 -8.64 -16.76
CA ARG A 99 -2.99 -9.47 -16.46
C ARG A 99 -4.26 -8.86 -17.06
N LEU A 100 -4.42 -7.55 -16.93
CA LEU A 100 -5.57 -6.84 -17.51
C LEU A 100 -5.68 -7.06 -19.03
N LYS A 101 -4.56 -6.91 -19.75
CA LYS A 101 -4.50 -7.17 -21.20
C LYS A 101 -4.90 -8.61 -21.54
N LYS A 102 -4.41 -9.59 -20.78
CA LYS A 102 -4.79 -11.01 -20.98
C LYS A 102 -6.28 -11.24 -20.72
N THR A 103 -6.82 -10.62 -19.67
CA THR A 103 -8.25 -10.72 -19.31
C THR A 103 -9.13 -10.13 -20.41
N PHE A 104 -8.81 -8.94 -20.92
CA PHE A 104 -9.55 -8.36 -22.04
C PHE A 104 -9.50 -9.23 -23.30
N ALA A 105 -8.36 -9.80 -23.65
CA ALA A 105 -8.26 -10.72 -24.77
C ALA A 105 -9.10 -12.00 -24.59
N GLN A 106 -9.30 -12.45 -23.36
CA GLN A 106 -10.20 -13.57 -23.05
C GLN A 106 -11.67 -13.13 -23.15
N ILE A 107 -12.03 -11.99 -22.60
CA ILE A 107 -13.39 -11.42 -22.67
C ILE A 107 -13.82 -11.24 -24.13
N GLU A 108 -12.94 -10.77 -25.01
CA GLU A 108 -13.23 -10.63 -26.44
C GLU A 108 -13.62 -11.96 -27.11
N LYS A 109 -13.06 -13.09 -26.67
CA LYS A 109 -13.45 -14.41 -27.16
C LYS A 109 -14.89 -14.78 -26.74
N TYR A 110 -15.28 -14.42 -25.51
CA TYR A 110 -16.63 -14.64 -25.01
C TYR A 110 -17.67 -13.78 -25.73
N SER A 111 -17.34 -12.58 -26.17
CA SER A 111 -18.27 -11.69 -26.91
C SER A 111 -18.75 -12.28 -28.25
N LYS A 112 -18.07 -13.29 -28.76
CA LYS A 112 -18.36 -13.99 -30.02
C LYS A 112 -19.13 -15.30 -29.82
N GLN A 113 -19.58 -15.61 -28.61
CA GLN A 113 -20.24 -16.86 -28.24
C GLN A 113 -21.63 -16.61 -27.68
N ASN A 114 -22.50 -17.60 -27.74
CA ASN A 114 -23.75 -17.61 -26.99
C ASN A 114 -23.40 -17.83 -25.51
N LEU A 115 -23.75 -16.86 -24.66
CA LEU A 115 -23.47 -16.91 -23.25
C LEU A 115 -24.56 -17.66 -22.49
N ASP A 116 -24.15 -18.51 -21.57
CA ASP A 116 -24.98 -19.25 -20.62
C ASP A 116 -24.53 -18.97 -19.19
N ILE A 117 -25.11 -19.65 -18.22
CA ILE A 117 -24.79 -19.46 -16.80
C ILE A 117 -23.32 -19.84 -16.49
N SER A 118 -22.76 -20.82 -17.21
CA SER A 118 -21.37 -21.22 -17.01
C SER A 118 -20.40 -20.19 -17.57
N SER A 119 -20.74 -19.57 -18.72
CA SER A 119 -19.98 -18.45 -19.30
C SER A 119 -20.01 -17.22 -18.38
N PHE A 120 -21.16 -16.93 -17.75
CA PHE A 120 -21.30 -15.87 -16.77
C PHE A 120 -20.41 -16.12 -15.54
N GLY A 121 -20.41 -17.36 -15.00
CA GLY A 121 -19.54 -17.75 -13.91
C GLY A 121 -18.04 -17.60 -14.26
N ALA A 122 -17.64 -18.02 -15.46
CA ALA A 122 -16.28 -17.88 -15.96
C ALA A 122 -15.88 -16.38 -16.08
N PHE A 123 -16.75 -15.55 -16.62
CA PHE A 123 -16.53 -14.11 -16.78
C PHE A 123 -16.33 -13.42 -15.41
N THR A 124 -17.24 -13.65 -14.47
CA THR A 124 -17.14 -13.07 -13.13
C THR A 124 -15.88 -13.54 -12.40
N GLY A 125 -15.50 -14.82 -12.57
CA GLY A 125 -14.26 -15.37 -12.03
C GLY A 125 -13.00 -14.71 -12.61
N MET A 126 -12.97 -14.42 -13.91
CA MET A 126 -11.86 -13.71 -14.57
C MET A 126 -11.72 -12.28 -14.02
N VAL A 127 -12.84 -11.57 -13.87
CA VAL A 127 -12.82 -10.18 -13.33
C VAL A 127 -12.40 -10.18 -11.86
N ALA A 128 -12.96 -11.07 -11.04
CA ALA A 128 -12.59 -11.21 -9.64
C ALA A 128 -11.11 -11.60 -9.46
N GLY A 129 -10.56 -12.41 -10.39
CA GLY A 129 -9.16 -12.83 -10.36
C GLY A 129 -8.14 -11.74 -10.74
N LEU A 130 -8.59 -10.53 -11.09
CA LEU A 130 -7.70 -9.40 -11.33
C LEU A 130 -7.14 -8.83 -10.03
N SER A 131 -7.98 -8.73 -8.99
CA SER A 131 -7.61 -8.04 -7.75
C SER A 131 -6.76 -8.93 -6.83
N ASN A 132 -5.68 -8.34 -6.32
CA ASN A 132 -4.77 -8.94 -5.34
C ASN A 132 -4.32 -10.37 -5.71
N ASN A 133 -4.05 -10.60 -6.98
CA ASN A 133 -3.63 -11.90 -7.47
C ASN A 133 -2.18 -12.21 -7.08
N GLU A 134 -1.97 -13.30 -6.36
CA GLU A 134 -0.63 -13.70 -5.88
C GLU A 134 0.42 -13.85 -6.99
N ASN A 135 -0.01 -14.13 -8.22
CA ASN A 135 0.93 -14.20 -9.34
C ASN A 135 1.42 -12.83 -9.79
N ASP A 136 0.70 -11.75 -9.48
CA ASP A 136 1.14 -10.40 -9.82
C ASP A 136 2.29 -9.96 -8.92
N TYR A 137 2.39 -10.49 -7.69
CA TYR A 137 3.53 -10.28 -6.80
C TYR A 137 4.83 -10.92 -7.30
N LYS A 138 4.77 -11.79 -8.32
CA LYS A 138 5.93 -12.40 -8.99
C LYS A 138 6.43 -11.59 -10.18
N LEU A 139 5.72 -10.52 -10.57
CA LEU A 139 6.03 -9.74 -11.76
C LEU A 139 7.03 -8.63 -11.51
N PHE A 140 7.19 -8.17 -10.28
CA PHE A 140 8.04 -7.03 -9.98
C PHE A 140 9.10 -7.30 -8.93
N TYR A 141 10.10 -6.42 -8.92
CA TYR A 141 11.35 -6.58 -8.21
C TYR A 141 11.74 -5.31 -7.45
N HIS A 142 12.45 -5.53 -6.36
CA HIS A 142 13.09 -4.52 -5.52
C HIS A 142 14.61 -4.52 -5.70
N ASN A 143 15.23 -3.34 -5.65
CA ASN A 143 16.67 -3.17 -5.64
C ASN A 143 17.14 -3.04 -4.18
N THR A 144 17.58 -4.13 -3.59
CA THR A 144 18.06 -4.18 -2.21
C THR A 144 19.59 -4.06 -2.15
N LYS A 145 20.15 -3.82 -0.96
CA LYS A 145 21.60 -3.84 -0.76
C LYS A 145 22.24 -5.21 -1.07
N GLN A 146 21.46 -6.29 -1.00
CA GLN A 146 21.90 -7.66 -1.30
C GLN A 146 21.69 -8.04 -2.76
N GLY A 147 21.21 -7.13 -3.58
CA GLY A 147 20.88 -7.34 -4.98
C GLY A 147 19.39 -7.25 -5.27
N ARG A 148 19.04 -7.57 -6.49
CA ARG A 148 17.66 -7.50 -6.97
C ARG A 148 16.83 -8.67 -6.43
N MET A 149 15.67 -8.38 -5.85
CA MET A 149 14.83 -9.38 -5.18
C MET A 149 13.38 -9.28 -5.65
N ARG A 150 12.80 -10.42 -6.04
CA ARG A 150 11.40 -10.48 -6.48
C ARG A 150 10.45 -10.26 -5.30
N HIS A 151 9.37 -9.49 -5.52
CA HIS A 151 8.48 -9.02 -4.45
C HIS A 151 7.86 -10.17 -3.65
N ASP A 152 7.43 -11.27 -4.25
CA ASP A 152 6.84 -12.42 -3.54
C ASP A 152 7.74 -13.04 -2.46
N LYS A 153 9.05 -12.77 -2.52
CA LYS A 153 10.04 -13.22 -1.52
C LYS A 153 10.18 -12.27 -0.33
N VAL A 154 9.71 -11.05 -0.49
CA VAL A 154 9.85 -9.95 0.49
C VAL A 154 8.53 -9.22 0.76
N HIS A 155 7.42 -9.79 0.30
CA HIS A 155 6.08 -9.21 0.37
C HIS A 155 5.76 -8.59 1.73
N ASN A 156 5.96 -9.34 2.81
CA ASN A 156 5.64 -8.85 4.17
C ASN A 156 6.54 -7.70 4.67
N LEU A 157 7.61 -7.37 3.94
CA LEU A 157 8.49 -6.27 4.29
C LEU A 157 8.09 -4.94 3.63
N PHE A 158 7.16 -4.95 2.69
CA PHE A 158 6.79 -3.75 1.95
C PHE A 158 6.12 -2.71 2.88
N GLY A 159 5.01 -3.07 3.53
CA GLY A 159 4.30 -2.20 4.46
C GLY A 159 5.14 -1.81 5.68
N TYR A 160 5.97 -2.74 6.18
CA TYR A 160 6.95 -2.42 7.22
C TYR A 160 7.89 -1.30 6.78
N ASN A 161 8.48 -1.38 5.57
CA ASN A 161 9.42 -0.38 5.10
C ASN A 161 8.73 0.94 4.69
N MET A 162 7.47 0.93 4.27
CA MET A 162 6.69 2.16 4.08
C MET A 162 6.49 2.90 5.41
N THR A 163 6.10 2.18 6.46
CA THR A 163 5.93 2.78 7.79
C THR A 163 7.26 3.24 8.37
N ARG A 164 8.33 2.49 8.14
CA ARG A 164 9.69 2.88 8.48
C ARG A 164 10.13 4.14 7.73
N ALA A 165 9.80 4.28 6.44
CA ALA A 165 10.09 5.49 5.66
C ALA A 165 9.51 6.74 6.31
N ALA A 166 8.24 6.66 6.73
CA ALA A 166 7.57 7.73 7.45
C ALA A 166 8.24 8.01 8.81
N GLY A 167 8.44 6.99 9.64
CA GLY A 167 9.04 7.14 10.96
C GLY A 167 10.44 7.74 10.91
N GLU A 168 11.32 7.24 10.03
CA GLU A 168 12.67 7.79 9.83
C GLU A 168 12.64 9.24 9.29
N ALA A 169 11.61 9.59 8.51
CA ALA A 169 11.43 10.96 8.03
C ALA A 169 10.95 11.90 9.16
N PHE A 170 10.02 11.45 9.99
CA PHE A 170 9.51 12.25 11.12
C PHE A 170 10.60 12.59 12.13
N GLU A 171 11.48 11.63 12.44
CA GLU A 171 12.65 11.87 13.30
C GLU A 171 13.57 12.97 12.76
N ARG A 172 13.69 13.11 11.43
CA ARG A 172 14.52 14.16 10.81
C ARG A 172 13.81 15.49 10.66
N LEU A 173 12.51 15.46 10.28
CA LEU A 173 11.75 16.66 9.92
C LEU A 173 11.13 17.35 11.14
N GLU A 174 10.75 16.58 12.14
CA GLU A 174 10.05 17.05 13.34
C GLU A 174 10.61 16.36 14.61
N PRO A 175 11.93 16.53 14.93
CA PRO A 175 12.60 15.76 15.99
C PRO A 175 11.99 15.96 17.39
N ASP A 176 11.33 17.09 17.59
CA ASP A 176 10.72 17.46 18.88
C ASP A 176 9.25 17.01 18.98
N LYS A 177 8.71 16.40 17.94
CA LYS A 177 7.31 15.95 17.92
C LYS A 177 7.20 14.43 17.81
N ARG A 178 6.15 13.91 18.43
CA ARG A 178 5.74 12.52 18.27
C ARG A 178 4.57 12.45 17.29
N ILE A 179 4.87 12.12 16.03
CA ILE A 179 3.88 12.01 14.97
C ILE A 179 3.19 10.64 15.07
N LEU A 180 1.86 10.63 15.07
CA LEU A 180 1.06 9.41 15.03
C LEU A 180 1.18 8.76 13.65
N ILE A 181 1.41 7.46 13.60
CA ILE A 181 1.30 6.66 12.38
C ILE A 181 0.75 5.27 12.69
N TYR A 182 -0.15 4.80 11.87
CA TYR A 182 -0.59 3.41 11.86
C TYR A 182 -0.74 2.89 10.42
N SER A 183 -0.72 1.58 10.27
CA SER A 183 -0.59 0.91 8.98
C SER A 183 -1.50 -0.31 8.91
N ARG A 184 -2.04 -0.58 7.72
CA ARG A 184 -2.79 -1.82 7.44
C ARG A 184 -1.85 -3.03 7.37
N SER A 185 -0.83 -2.97 6.53
CA SER A 185 0.14 -4.05 6.41
C SER A 185 1.28 -3.90 7.40
N ALA A 186 1.64 -5.01 8.06
CA ALA A 186 2.62 -5.02 9.11
C ALA A 186 3.41 -6.33 9.17
N CYS A 187 4.58 -6.28 9.78
CA CYS A 187 5.29 -7.46 10.26
C CYS A 187 6.02 -7.15 11.58
N ILE A 188 6.52 -8.18 12.26
CA ILE A 188 7.26 -8.02 13.51
C ILE A 188 8.43 -7.03 13.31
N GLY A 189 8.56 -6.09 14.22
CA GLY A 189 9.55 -4.99 14.18
C GLY A 189 8.94 -3.66 13.75
N MET A 190 7.79 -3.62 13.04
CA MET A 190 7.14 -2.37 12.64
C MET A 190 6.60 -1.56 13.84
N HIS A 191 6.31 -2.20 14.96
CA HIS A 191 5.87 -1.55 16.21
C HIS A 191 6.81 -0.45 16.72
N ARG A 192 8.06 -0.43 16.23
CA ARG A 192 9.02 0.65 16.51
C ARG A 192 8.68 1.96 15.81
N TYR A 193 7.89 1.90 14.74
CA TYR A 193 7.55 3.05 13.90
C TYR A 193 6.08 3.44 14.00
N GLY A 194 5.17 2.49 14.22
CA GLY A 194 3.75 2.78 14.23
C GLY A 194 2.88 1.67 14.79
N GLY A 195 1.58 1.95 14.87
CA GLY A 195 0.54 1.02 15.24
C GLY A 195 0.00 0.21 14.06
N VAL A 196 -0.95 -0.67 14.32
CA VAL A 196 -1.61 -1.53 13.33
C VAL A 196 -3.11 -1.29 13.34
N TRP A 197 -3.66 -1.15 12.16
CA TRP A 197 -5.08 -1.27 11.89
C TRP A 197 -5.32 -2.59 11.16
N THR A 198 -6.33 -3.36 11.58
CA THR A 198 -6.50 -4.75 11.11
C THR A 198 -7.20 -4.89 9.75
N GLY A 199 -7.39 -3.78 9.04
CA GLY A 199 -7.95 -3.75 7.67
C GLY A 199 -9.48 -3.68 7.63
N ASP A 200 -10.03 -3.88 6.44
CA ASP A 200 -11.46 -3.78 6.14
C ASP A 200 -12.21 -5.00 6.69
N ASN A 201 -12.89 -4.83 7.80
CA ASN A 201 -13.77 -5.86 8.36
C ASN A 201 -15.24 -5.55 8.04
N HIS A 202 -16.10 -6.57 8.08
CA HIS A 202 -17.55 -6.39 8.02
C HIS A 202 -18.15 -6.25 9.41
N SER A 203 -19.30 -5.58 9.53
CA SER A 203 -20.13 -5.52 10.75
C SER A 203 -20.77 -6.86 11.12
N TRP A 204 -19.97 -7.92 11.19
CA TRP A 204 -20.42 -9.29 11.49
C TRP A 204 -19.89 -9.75 12.84
N TRP A 205 -20.69 -10.56 13.55
CA TRP A 205 -20.29 -11.14 14.82
C TRP A 205 -19.00 -11.97 14.74
N SER A 206 -18.79 -12.67 13.61
CA SER A 206 -17.57 -13.44 13.36
C SER A 206 -16.33 -12.53 13.26
N HIS A 207 -16.45 -11.38 12.61
CA HIS A 207 -15.36 -10.38 12.50
C HIS A 207 -15.08 -9.71 13.85
N LEU A 208 -16.12 -9.36 14.61
CA LEU A 208 -15.96 -8.86 15.98
C LEU A 208 -15.19 -9.86 16.86
N LEU A 209 -15.60 -11.13 16.85
CA LEU A 209 -14.92 -12.17 17.61
C LEU A 209 -13.48 -12.38 17.16
N LEU A 210 -13.22 -12.32 15.84
CA LEU A 210 -11.86 -12.41 15.29
C LEU A 210 -10.98 -11.29 15.83
N ASN A 211 -11.45 -10.04 15.76
CA ASN A 211 -10.71 -8.89 16.28
C ASN A 211 -10.43 -9.00 17.78
N LEU A 212 -11.42 -9.42 18.59
CA LEU A 212 -11.22 -9.66 20.02
C LEU A 212 -10.08 -10.65 20.33
N LYS A 213 -9.82 -11.60 19.42
CA LYS A 213 -8.71 -12.55 19.53
C LYS A 213 -7.41 -12.01 18.95
N MET A 214 -7.47 -11.26 17.86
CA MET A 214 -6.28 -10.71 17.17
C MET A 214 -5.61 -9.60 17.97
N LEU A 215 -6.39 -8.66 18.53
CA LEU A 215 -5.84 -7.50 19.21
C LEU A 215 -4.90 -7.86 20.38
N PRO A 216 -5.29 -8.77 21.32
CA PRO A 216 -4.37 -9.23 22.37
C PRO A 216 -3.14 -9.96 21.81
N SER A 217 -3.30 -10.75 20.73
CA SER A 217 -2.18 -11.46 20.11
C SER A 217 -1.16 -10.48 19.51
N LEU A 218 -1.62 -9.41 18.87
CA LEU A 218 -0.77 -8.36 18.33
C LEU A 218 -0.08 -7.58 19.45
N ASN A 219 -0.77 -7.30 20.58
CA ASN A 219 -0.13 -6.71 21.75
C ASN A 219 1.00 -7.58 22.32
N MET A 220 0.82 -8.89 22.36
CA MET A 220 1.89 -9.82 22.75
C MET A 220 3.09 -9.82 21.81
N CYS A 221 2.90 -9.43 20.55
CA CYS A 221 3.96 -9.23 19.57
C CYS A 221 4.62 -7.83 19.67
N GLY A 222 4.23 -7.01 20.65
CA GLY A 222 4.79 -5.68 20.89
C GLY A 222 4.06 -4.52 20.22
N PHE A 223 2.96 -4.76 19.52
CA PHE A 223 2.12 -3.70 18.97
C PHE A 223 1.21 -3.11 20.04
N LEU A 224 1.56 -1.96 20.58
CA LEU A 224 0.79 -1.30 21.65
C LEU A 224 -0.47 -0.58 21.13
N TYR A 225 -0.40 -0.06 19.90
CA TYR A 225 -1.50 0.64 19.23
C TYR A 225 -2.05 -0.25 18.14
N VAL A 226 -3.15 -0.90 18.45
CA VAL A 226 -3.83 -1.83 17.53
C VAL A 226 -5.31 -1.55 17.58
N GLY A 227 -5.94 -1.48 16.42
CA GLY A 227 -7.37 -1.24 16.31
C GLY A 227 -8.00 -1.94 15.12
N ALA A 228 -9.32 -2.03 15.16
CA ALA A 228 -10.17 -2.51 14.07
C ALA A 228 -11.22 -1.44 13.80
N ASP A 229 -11.82 -1.47 12.60
CA ASP A 229 -12.98 -0.65 12.31
C ASP A 229 -14.16 -1.07 13.19
N LEU A 230 -14.79 -0.08 13.82
CA LEU A 230 -16.02 -0.30 14.57
C LEU A 230 -17.22 0.01 13.65
N GLY A 231 -18.03 -1.02 13.41
CA GLY A 231 -19.17 -0.91 12.51
C GLY A 231 -18.93 -1.39 11.08
N GLY A 232 -17.72 -1.80 10.77
CA GLY A 232 -17.35 -2.38 9.47
C GLY A 232 -17.08 -1.37 8.38
#